data_e729fe69d79bf24a74998907527f7238
#
_entry.id   e729fe69d79bf24a74998907527f7238
#
_cell.length_a   1.000
_cell.length_b   1.000
_cell.length_c   1.000
_cell.angle_alpha   90.00
_cell.angle_beta   90.00
_cell.angle_gamma   90.00
#
_symmetry.space_group_name_H-M   'P 1'
#
loop_
_entity.id
_entity.type
_entity.pdbx_description
1 polymer ?
#
loop_
_entity_poly.entity_id
_entity_poly.type
_entity_poly.pdbx_seq_one_letter_code
_entity_poly.pdbx_strand_id
1 'polypeptide(L)'
;MALVERKEPGLFENSYKITDELPNGETLPYGGASITNFPQNYAVNAYGGTSGKQTGYIRESNVSINYGSGVICEGFIACDYRSNYGDSGAPVWNGIAYVGMQSGSSFNSDGSWAGMSYAMPTTYITARRTESFFWFTTF
;
A
#
# COMPACT_ATOMS: atom_id res chain seq x y z
N MET A 1 0.47 -0.26 11.71
CA MET A 1 1.32 -1.26 11.00
C MET A 1 1.90 -2.20 12.04
N ALA A 2 1.83 -3.48 11.81
CA ALA A 2 2.48 -4.48 12.65
C ALA A 2 3.68 -5.06 11.89
N LEU A 3 4.80 -5.26 12.58
CA LEU A 3 5.93 -6.02 12.07
C LEU A 3 5.79 -7.45 12.60
N VAL A 4 5.83 -8.41 11.70
CA VAL A 4 5.75 -9.83 12.04
C VAL A 4 7.13 -10.45 11.82
N GLU A 5 7.72 -10.97 12.87
CA GLU A 5 8.96 -11.73 12.79
C GLU A 5 8.65 -13.19 12.45
N ARG A 6 9.34 -13.72 11.46
CA ARG A 6 9.25 -15.13 11.12
C ARG A 6 10.07 -15.96 12.11
N LYS A 7 9.41 -16.75 12.94
CA LYS A 7 10.07 -17.59 13.96
C LYS A 7 10.58 -18.93 13.44
N GLU A 8 10.06 -19.41 12.31
CA GLU A 8 10.43 -20.70 11.74
C GLU A 8 11.00 -20.56 10.33
N PRO A 9 12.30 -20.33 10.20
CA PRO A 9 12.95 -20.32 8.91
C PRO A 9 12.89 -21.71 8.29
N GLY A 10 12.26 -21.83 7.14
CA GLY A 10 12.15 -23.10 6.39
C GLY A 10 10.72 -23.53 6.09
N LEU A 11 9.69 -23.08 6.83
CA LEU A 11 8.30 -23.30 6.49
C LEU A 11 7.76 -22.36 5.41
N PHE A 12 8.38 -21.19 5.28
CA PHE A 12 7.97 -20.17 4.32
C PHE A 12 9.19 -19.56 3.66
N GLU A 13 9.15 -19.46 2.35
CA GLU A 13 10.14 -18.69 1.59
C GLU A 13 9.69 -17.24 1.46
N ASN A 14 10.65 -16.32 1.51
CA ASN A 14 10.37 -14.93 1.16
C ASN A 14 10.15 -14.87 -0.35
N SER A 15 8.99 -14.37 -0.75
CA SER A 15 8.71 -14.12 -2.15
C SER A 15 8.63 -12.63 -2.41
N TYR A 16 9.26 -12.20 -3.48
CA TYR A 16 9.12 -10.87 -4.05
C TYR A 16 8.01 -10.81 -5.11
N LYS A 17 7.38 -11.95 -5.40
CA LYS A 17 6.21 -12.03 -6.28
C LYS A 17 4.96 -11.65 -5.49
N ILE A 18 4.10 -10.88 -6.12
CA ILE A 18 2.81 -10.53 -5.51
C ILE A 18 1.95 -11.78 -5.42
N THR A 19 1.90 -12.58 -6.48
CA THR A 19 1.22 -13.87 -6.55
C THR A 19 1.52 -14.56 -7.88
N ASP A 20 1.47 -15.87 -7.91
CA ASP A 20 1.58 -16.66 -9.15
C ASP A 20 0.32 -16.54 -10.03
N GLU A 21 -0.77 -16.00 -9.49
CA GLU A 21 -2.01 -15.74 -10.22
C GLU A 21 -1.94 -14.47 -11.10
N LEU A 22 -0.95 -13.62 -10.89
CA LEU A 22 -0.75 -12.49 -11.79
C LEU A 22 -0.16 -12.97 -13.12
N PRO A 23 -0.79 -12.61 -14.25
CA PRO A 23 -0.53 -13.24 -15.56
C PRO A 23 0.91 -13.19 -16.04
N ASN A 24 1.76 -12.40 -15.44
CA ASN A 24 3.14 -12.18 -15.85
C ASN A 24 4.17 -12.44 -14.74
N GLY A 25 3.76 -13.07 -13.63
CA GLY A 25 4.66 -13.21 -12.48
C GLY A 25 5.19 -11.84 -12.03
N GLU A 26 4.30 -10.84 -11.96
CA GLU A 26 4.66 -9.50 -11.54
C GLU A 26 5.36 -9.57 -10.19
N THR A 27 6.58 -9.08 -10.16
CA THR A 27 7.33 -8.92 -8.92
C THR A 27 7.00 -7.57 -8.32
N LEU A 28 7.01 -7.49 -7.00
CA LEU A 28 7.03 -6.18 -6.35
C LEU A 28 8.25 -5.42 -6.86
N PRO A 29 8.05 -4.20 -7.36
CA PRO A 29 9.15 -3.45 -7.91
C PRO A 29 10.19 -3.17 -6.86
N TYR A 30 11.42 -3.37 -7.26
CA TYR A 30 12.57 -3.06 -6.45
C TYR A 30 12.75 -1.57 -6.28
N GLY A 31 13.08 -1.24 -5.09
CA GLY A 31 13.85 -0.07 -4.77
C GLY A 31 13.08 1.20 -4.87
N GLY A 32 12.67 1.51 -3.80
CA GLY A 32 12.26 2.77 -3.40
C GLY A 32 12.96 3.94 -4.03
N ALA A 33 12.57 4.32 -5.21
CA ALA A 33 12.50 5.71 -5.47
C ALA A 33 11.45 6.21 -4.47
N SER A 34 11.93 6.76 -3.37
CA SER A 34 11.12 7.46 -2.38
C SER A 34 10.56 8.70 -3.09
N ILE A 35 9.42 8.54 -3.73
CA ILE A 35 8.74 9.66 -4.35
C ILE A 35 8.03 10.39 -3.23
N THR A 36 8.57 11.52 -2.82
CA THR A 36 8.00 12.34 -1.74
C THR A 36 6.78 13.14 -2.18
N ASN A 37 6.66 13.39 -3.48
CA ASN A 37 5.52 14.07 -4.08
C ASN A 37 5.07 13.28 -5.31
N PHE A 38 3.96 12.59 -5.18
CA PHE A 38 3.35 11.91 -6.31
C PHE A 38 2.61 12.95 -7.18
N PRO A 39 2.87 12.97 -8.48
CA PRO A 39 2.07 13.78 -9.39
C PRO A 39 0.61 13.35 -9.32
N GLN A 40 -0.29 14.31 -9.43
CA GLN A 40 -1.70 14.02 -9.64
C GLN A 40 -1.86 13.17 -10.92
N ASN A 41 -2.74 12.18 -10.88
CA ASN A 41 -2.94 11.21 -11.96
C ASN A 41 -1.75 10.25 -12.20
N TYR A 42 -0.90 10.07 -11.21
CA TYR A 42 0.10 9.01 -11.25
C TYR A 42 -0.58 7.65 -11.16
N ALA A 43 -0.38 6.80 -12.17
CA ALA A 43 -0.99 5.48 -12.22
C ALA A 43 -0.46 4.58 -11.10
N VAL A 44 -1.34 3.81 -10.47
CA VAL A 44 -0.98 2.85 -9.44
C VAL A 44 -1.76 1.56 -9.58
N ASN A 45 -1.16 0.49 -9.09
CA ASN A 45 -1.81 -0.80 -8.90
C ASN A 45 -1.87 -1.11 -7.41
N ALA A 46 -2.87 -1.85 -7.00
CA ALA A 46 -2.97 -2.44 -5.66
C ALA A 46 -3.37 -3.90 -5.79
N TYR A 47 -2.94 -4.75 -4.86
CA TYR A 47 -3.38 -6.14 -4.82
C TYR A 47 -3.82 -6.51 -3.42
N GLY A 48 -5.11 -6.46 -3.20
CA GLY A 48 -5.73 -6.75 -1.92
C GLY A 48 -6.22 -8.18 -1.79
N GLY A 49 -6.30 -8.67 -0.56
CA GLY A 49 -6.81 -10.02 -0.28
C GLY A 49 -8.28 -10.21 -0.63
N THR A 50 -9.06 -9.14 -0.60
CA THR A 50 -10.49 -9.17 -0.91
C THR A 50 -10.79 -8.74 -2.34
N SER A 51 -10.19 -7.63 -2.77
CA SER A 51 -10.51 -7.02 -4.07
C SER A 51 -9.63 -7.54 -5.21
N GLY A 52 -8.58 -8.31 -4.90
CA GLY A 52 -7.61 -8.73 -5.91
C GLY A 52 -6.83 -7.56 -6.50
N LYS A 53 -6.37 -7.71 -7.75
CA LYS A 53 -5.66 -6.66 -8.47
C LYS A 53 -6.62 -5.54 -8.88
N GLN A 54 -6.28 -4.33 -8.48
CA GLN A 54 -6.99 -3.10 -8.83
C GLN A 54 -6.01 -2.11 -9.43
N THR A 55 -6.49 -1.29 -10.34
CA THR A 55 -5.72 -0.22 -10.98
C THR A 55 -6.44 1.11 -10.81
N GLY A 56 -5.68 2.17 -10.70
CA GLY A 56 -6.23 3.52 -10.58
C GLY A 56 -5.13 4.56 -10.61
N TYR A 57 -5.46 5.73 -10.10
CA TYR A 57 -4.57 6.88 -10.11
C TYR A 57 -4.53 7.54 -8.73
N ILE A 58 -3.39 8.13 -8.39
CA ILE A 58 -3.29 9.04 -7.25
C ILE A 58 -4.03 10.31 -7.61
N ARG A 59 -5.01 10.68 -6.80
CA ARG A 59 -5.82 11.88 -6.98
C ARG A 59 -5.37 13.02 -6.09
N GLU A 60 -4.90 12.67 -4.91
CA GLU A 60 -4.44 13.66 -3.93
C GLU A 60 -3.31 13.09 -3.09
N SER A 61 -2.36 13.92 -2.71
CA SER A 61 -1.25 13.59 -1.83
C SER A 61 -1.35 14.38 -0.54
N ASN A 62 -0.75 13.85 0.53
CA ASN A 62 -0.72 14.48 1.85
C ASN A 62 -2.11 14.73 2.45
N VAL A 63 -3.01 13.76 2.28
CA VAL A 63 -4.35 13.82 2.88
C VAL A 63 -4.32 13.38 4.34
N SER A 64 -5.21 13.96 5.13
CA SER A 64 -5.44 13.57 6.51
C SER A 64 -6.71 12.74 6.62
N ILE A 65 -6.65 11.64 7.35
CA ILE A 65 -7.77 10.71 7.51
C ILE A 65 -8.14 10.63 8.98
N ASN A 66 -9.44 10.78 9.26
CA ASN A 66 -10.03 10.49 10.55
C ASN A 66 -10.82 9.18 10.47
N TYR A 67 -10.33 8.14 11.12
CA TYR A 67 -11.01 6.83 11.16
C TYR A 67 -12.16 6.74 12.18
N GLY A 68 -12.67 7.88 12.66
CA GLY A 68 -13.82 7.92 13.56
C GLY A 68 -13.47 7.77 15.05
N SER A 69 -12.21 7.56 15.38
CA SER A 69 -11.72 7.42 16.76
C SER A 69 -11.20 8.74 17.36
N GLY A 70 -11.34 9.85 16.65
CA GLY A 70 -10.70 11.13 17.01
C GLY A 70 -9.21 11.20 16.71
N VAL A 71 -8.60 10.11 16.23
CA VAL A 71 -7.20 10.08 15.78
C VAL A 71 -7.15 10.49 14.33
N ILE A 72 -6.40 11.55 14.04
CA ILE A 72 -6.14 12.01 12.68
C ILE A 72 -4.79 11.43 12.26
N CYS A 73 -4.79 10.71 11.14
CA CYS A 73 -3.60 10.19 10.50
C CYS A 73 -3.29 11.04 9.27
N GLU A 74 -2.09 11.56 9.18
CA GLU A 74 -1.67 12.49 8.12
C GLU A 74 -0.70 11.84 7.14
N GLY A 75 -0.56 12.45 5.97
CA GLY A 75 0.46 12.08 4.99
C GLY A 75 0.07 10.92 4.07
N PHE A 76 -1.21 10.60 3.97
CA PHE A 76 -1.69 9.57 3.05
C PHE A 76 -1.78 10.08 1.61
N ILE A 77 -1.80 9.15 0.70
CA ILE A 77 -2.22 9.38 -0.69
C ILE A 77 -3.64 8.85 -0.87
N ALA A 78 -4.47 9.61 -1.57
CA ALA A 78 -5.80 9.20 -1.97
C ALA A 78 -5.77 8.73 -3.43
N CYS A 79 -6.29 7.53 -3.66
CA CYS A 79 -6.31 6.86 -4.94
C CYS A 79 -7.73 6.46 -5.32
N ASP A 80 -8.00 6.37 -6.61
CA ASP A 80 -9.32 5.98 -7.12
C ASP A 80 -9.43 4.50 -7.51
N TYR A 81 -8.46 3.66 -7.17
CA TYR A 81 -8.65 2.22 -7.29
C TYR A 81 -9.62 1.71 -6.21
N ARG A 82 -10.39 0.68 -6.56
CA ARG A 82 -11.34 0.09 -5.61
C ARG A 82 -10.62 -0.72 -4.54
N SER A 83 -11.05 -0.57 -3.30
CA SER A 83 -10.63 -1.44 -2.18
C SER A 83 -11.79 -1.70 -1.23
N ASN A 84 -11.64 -2.71 -0.40
CA ASN A 84 -12.68 -3.16 0.51
C ASN A 84 -12.06 -3.61 1.84
N TYR A 85 -12.89 -3.95 2.80
CA TYR A 85 -12.45 -4.58 4.05
C TYR A 85 -11.64 -5.85 3.74
N GLY A 86 -10.48 -5.98 4.39
CA GLY A 86 -9.54 -7.08 4.15
C GLY A 86 -8.40 -6.77 3.17
N ASP A 87 -8.45 -5.62 2.51
CA ASP A 87 -7.37 -5.16 1.63
C ASP A 87 -6.29 -4.35 2.35
N SER A 88 -6.48 -4.04 3.63
CA SER A 88 -5.49 -3.33 4.44
C SER A 88 -4.17 -4.11 4.50
N GLY A 89 -3.06 -3.40 4.28
CA GLY A 89 -1.74 -4.01 4.17
C GLY A 89 -1.34 -4.39 2.74
N ALA A 90 -2.25 -4.28 1.79
CA ALA A 90 -1.97 -4.58 0.39
C ALA A 90 -0.88 -3.66 -0.18
N PRO A 91 0.03 -4.18 -1.00
CA PRO A 91 1.02 -3.36 -1.69
C PRO A 91 0.35 -2.46 -2.73
N VAL A 92 0.87 -1.23 -2.81
CA VAL A 92 0.52 -0.27 -3.86
C VAL A 92 1.78 0.09 -4.63
N TRP A 93 1.75 -0.06 -5.96
CA TRP A 93 2.94 0.12 -6.78
C TRP A 93 2.62 0.72 -8.16
N ASN A 94 3.65 1.19 -8.83
CA ASN A 94 3.62 1.57 -10.24
C ASN A 94 4.82 0.95 -10.96
N GLY A 95 4.57 0.05 -11.89
CA GLY A 95 5.62 -0.58 -12.70
C GLY A 95 6.83 -1.04 -11.87
N ILE A 96 7.82 -0.18 -11.75
CA ILE A 96 9.08 -0.43 -11.05
C ILE A 96 9.18 0.22 -9.66
N ALA A 97 8.18 0.96 -9.21
CA ALA A 97 8.24 1.71 -7.96
C ALA A 97 7.20 1.24 -6.95
N TYR A 98 7.65 0.88 -5.76
CA TYR A 98 6.75 0.65 -4.63
C TYR A 98 6.29 2.01 -4.10
N VAL A 99 4.98 2.21 -4.13
CA VAL A 99 4.36 3.50 -3.78
C VAL A 99 3.98 3.56 -2.31
N GLY A 100 3.40 2.50 -1.80
CA GLY A 100 2.94 2.47 -0.42
C GLY A 100 2.14 1.23 -0.05
N MET A 101 1.44 1.33 1.05
CA MET A 101 0.63 0.27 1.62
C MET A 101 -0.81 0.74 1.81
N GLN A 102 -1.76 -0.02 1.29
CA GLN A 102 -3.19 0.22 1.49
C GLN A 102 -3.53 0.26 2.99
N SER A 103 -4.23 1.30 3.41
CA SER A 103 -4.61 1.48 4.81
C SER A 103 -6.12 1.46 5.00
N GLY A 104 -6.84 2.23 4.22
CA GLY A 104 -8.28 2.37 4.38
C GLY A 104 -8.98 2.82 3.11
N SER A 105 -10.29 2.94 3.19
CA SER A 105 -11.14 3.33 2.07
C SER A 105 -12.30 4.17 2.56
N SER A 106 -12.84 4.99 1.69
CA SER A 106 -14.10 5.66 1.95
C SER A 106 -15.27 4.76 1.58
N PHE A 107 -16.28 4.75 2.44
CA PHE A 107 -17.51 3.99 2.24
C PHE A 107 -18.72 4.89 2.38
N ASN A 108 -19.74 4.62 1.61
CA ASN A 108 -21.06 5.18 1.77
C ASN A 108 -21.75 4.59 3.01
N SER A 109 -22.84 5.18 3.45
CA SER A 109 -23.62 4.71 4.60
C SER A 109 -24.20 3.30 4.41
N ASP A 110 -24.35 2.83 3.17
CA ASP A 110 -24.80 1.49 2.83
C ASP A 110 -23.65 0.47 2.80
N GLY A 111 -22.41 0.88 3.11
CA GLY A 111 -21.21 0.04 3.09
C GLY A 111 -20.58 -0.14 1.72
N SER A 112 -21.12 0.47 0.67
CA SER A 112 -20.50 0.46 -0.64
C SER A 112 -19.29 1.39 -0.69
N TRP A 113 -18.29 1.05 -1.52
CA TRP A 113 -17.11 1.89 -1.72
C TRP A 113 -17.49 3.26 -2.30
N ALA A 114 -16.97 4.33 -1.72
CA ALA A 114 -17.33 5.71 -2.04
C ALA A 114 -16.34 6.43 -2.96
N GLY A 115 -15.50 5.70 -3.68
CA GLY A 115 -14.66 6.25 -4.74
C GLY A 115 -13.22 6.56 -4.36
N MET A 116 -12.83 6.40 -3.09
CA MET A 116 -11.45 6.65 -2.66
C MET A 116 -10.89 5.54 -1.78
N SER A 117 -9.63 5.23 -2.05
CA SER A 117 -8.79 4.35 -1.26
C SER A 117 -7.57 5.12 -0.78
N TYR A 118 -7.11 4.83 0.42
CA TYR A 118 -6.03 5.58 1.06
C TYR A 118 -4.86 4.66 1.32
N ALA A 119 -3.68 5.07 0.86
CA ALA A 119 -2.45 4.33 1.09
C ALA A 119 -1.42 5.19 1.83
N MET A 120 -0.69 4.55 2.73
CA MET A 120 0.44 5.18 3.39
C MET A 120 1.66 5.08 2.48
N PRO A 121 2.26 6.21 2.09
CA PRO A 121 3.44 6.21 1.24
C PRO A 121 4.63 5.51 1.88
N THR A 122 5.45 4.88 1.06
CA THR A 122 6.68 4.18 1.50
C THR A 122 7.61 5.11 2.27
N THR A 123 7.66 6.39 1.92
CA THR A 123 8.46 7.40 2.62
C THR A 123 8.12 7.53 4.09
N TYR A 124 6.83 7.48 4.44
CA TYR A 124 6.42 7.53 5.84
C TYR A 124 6.70 6.22 6.57
N ILE A 125 6.59 5.09 5.85
CA ILE A 125 6.93 3.78 6.40
C ILE A 125 8.42 3.72 6.70
N THR A 126 9.27 4.25 5.85
CA THR A 126 10.73 4.26 6.03
C THR A 126 11.21 5.31 7.02
N ALA A 127 10.64 6.52 7.02
CA ALA A 127 11.04 7.60 7.92
C ALA A 127 10.82 7.26 9.40
N ARG A 128 9.78 6.51 9.73
CA ARG A 128 9.53 6.05 11.11
C ARG A 128 10.35 4.85 11.54
N ARG A 129 11.23 4.36 10.66
CA ARG A 129 12.08 3.19 10.89
C ARG A 129 13.51 3.53 11.31
N THR A 130 13.88 4.79 11.41
CA THR A 130 15.25 5.18 11.80
C THR A 130 15.64 4.72 13.20
N GLU A 131 14.69 4.24 13.99
CA GLU A 131 14.93 3.67 15.31
C GLU A 131 15.01 2.13 15.32
N SER A 132 14.78 1.46 14.20
CA SER A 132 14.77 0.00 14.10
C SER A 132 15.52 -0.46 12.85
N PHE A 133 16.51 -1.31 13.04
CA PHE A 133 17.42 -1.87 12.02
C PHE A 133 16.73 -2.75 10.95
N PHE A 134 15.71 -2.27 10.26
CA PHE A 134 15.10 -3.00 9.18
C PHE A 134 15.41 -2.33 7.84
N TRP A 135 16.23 -2.98 7.08
CA TRP A 135 16.42 -2.67 5.67
C TRP A 135 15.41 -3.48 4.86
N PHE A 136 14.67 -2.83 3.97
CA PHE A 136 14.13 -3.56 2.84
C PHE A 136 15.35 -3.92 1.98
N THR A 137 15.90 -5.09 2.20
CA THR A 137 16.87 -5.63 1.26
C THR A 137 16.11 -6.01 0.01
N THR A 138 16.33 -5.25 -1.01
CA THR A 138 16.05 -5.65 -2.39
C THR A 138 17.17 -6.59 -2.77
N PHE A 139 16.83 -7.82 -3.00
CA PHE A 139 17.73 -8.80 -3.63
C PHE A 139 17.52 -8.80 -5.11
#